data_146d5d4a598b6ee7c3d9a89f63511cd4
#
_entry.id   146d5d4a598b6ee7c3d9a89f63511cd4
#
_cell.length_a   1.000
_cell.length_b   1.000
_cell.length_c   1.000
_cell.angle_alpha   90.00
_cell.angle_beta   90.00
_cell.angle_gamma   90.00
#
_symmetry.space_group_name_H-M   'P 1'
#
loop_
_entity.id
_entity.type
_entity.pdbx_description
1 polymer ?
#
loop_
_entity_poly.entity_id
_entity_poly.type
_entity_poly.pdbx_seq_one_letter_code
_entity_poly.pdbx_strand_id
1 'polypeptide(L)' 'ESFWTAVYPLYMNREITRGNVRDLVHKGLEESRGNYKILLRLFNMDARDYKRFLNFLRKHDCQLPFKEYRK' A
#
# COMPACT_ATOMS: atom_id res chain seq x y z
N GLU A 1 -3.90 10.41 10.03
CA GLU A 1 -2.60 9.84 9.65
C GLU A 1 -2.66 9.19 8.30
N SER A 2 -1.57 9.27 7.55
CA SER A 2 -1.45 8.64 6.25
C SER A 2 -0.52 7.44 6.31
N PHE A 3 -0.45 6.68 5.21
CA PHE A 3 0.53 5.60 5.07
C PHE A 3 1.95 6.10 5.35
N TRP A 4 2.29 7.31 4.86
CA TRP A 4 3.64 7.85 5.00
C TRP A 4 3.99 8.25 6.44
N THR A 5 2.99 8.57 7.27
CA THR A 5 3.22 8.98 8.66
C THR A 5 3.01 7.83 9.64
N ALA A 6 2.18 6.86 9.31
CA ALA A 6 1.85 5.74 10.20
C ALA A 6 2.61 4.46 9.89
N VAL A 7 2.68 4.07 8.61
CA VAL A 7 3.22 2.76 8.22
C VAL A 7 4.68 2.86 7.77
N TYR A 8 4.99 3.83 6.92
CA TYR A 8 6.31 3.97 6.34
C TYR A 8 7.44 4.07 7.37
N PRO A 9 7.32 4.91 8.42
CA PRO A 9 8.38 4.99 9.44
C PRO A 9 8.56 3.67 10.19
N LEU A 10 7.48 2.96 10.50
CA LEU A 10 7.57 1.67 11.19
C LEU A 10 8.33 0.66 10.34
N TYR A 11 8.05 0.62 9.04
CA TYR A 11 8.72 -0.29 8.13
C TYR A 11 10.20 0.08 7.99
N MET A 12 10.52 1.35 7.80
CA MET A 12 11.90 1.80 7.65
C MET A 12 12.73 1.60 8.91
N ASN A 13 12.10 1.66 10.08
CA ASN A 13 12.75 1.39 11.36
C ASN A 13 12.74 -0.09 11.73
N ARG A 14 12.25 -0.94 10.83
CA ARG A 14 12.17 -2.40 11.02
C ARG A 14 11.28 -2.81 12.21
N GLU A 15 10.33 -1.98 12.58
CA GLU A 15 9.35 -2.31 13.61
C GLU A 15 8.22 -3.20 13.06
N ILE A 16 8.01 -3.15 11.73
CA ILE A 16 7.12 -4.07 11.03
C ILE A 16 7.87 -4.67 9.86
N THR A 17 7.43 -5.86 9.41
CA THR A 17 8.10 -6.60 8.36
C THR A 17 7.51 -6.30 6.98
N ARG A 18 8.22 -6.76 5.94
CA ARG A 18 7.69 -6.73 4.57
C ARG A 18 6.35 -7.46 4.50
N GLY A 19 6.22 -8.59 5.18
CA GLY A 19 4.97 -9.35 5.22
C GLY A 19 3.82 -8.53 5.81
N ASN A 20 4.09 -7.74 6.85
CA ASN A 20 3.07 -6.86 7.44
C ASN A 20 2.59 -5.82 6.41
N VAL A 21 3.52 -5.22 5.66
CA VAL A 21 3.17 -4.24 4.63
C VAL A 21 2.36 -4.90 3.52
N ARG A 22 2.77 -6.09 3.08
CA ARG A 22 2.03 -6.84 2.06
C ARG A 22 0.62 -7.19 2.52
N ASP A 23 0.45 -7.59 3.78
CA ASP A 23 -0.87 -7.88 4.34
C ASP A 23 -1.76 -6.64 4.34
N LEU A 24 -1.18 -5.49 4.65
CA LEU A 24 -1.90 -4.23 4.64
C LEU A 24 -2.36 -3.86 3.23
N VAL A 25 -1.47 -4.01 2.25
CA VAL A 25 -1.80 -3.78 0.84
C VAL A 25 -2.86 -4.77 0.36
N HIS A 26 -2.75 -6.03 0.78
CA HIS A 26 -3.72 -7.07 0.45
C HIS A 26 -5.14 -6.66 0.92
N LYS A 27 -5.26 -6.25 2.18
CA LYS A 27 -6.54 -5.78 2.73
C LYS A 27 -7.08 -4.58 1.96
N GLY A 28 -6.21 -3.62 1.66
CA GLY A 28 -6.61 -2.44 0.91
C GLY A 28 -7.08 -2.77 -0.50
N LEU A 29 -6.42 -3.72 -1.16
CA LEU A 29 -6.83 -4.16 -2.48
C LEU A 29 -8.14 -4.93 -2.44
N GLU A 30 -8.37 -5.74 -1.40
CA GLU A 30 -9.66 -6.41 -1.24
C GLU A 30 -10.80 -5.40 -1.09
N GLU A 31 -10.63 -4.41 -0.23
CA GLU A 31 -11.65 -3.38 0.00
C GLU A 31 -11.87 -2.49 -1.22
N SER A 32 -10.82 -2.20 -1.97
CA SER A 32 -10.90 -1.36 -3.16
C SER A 32 -11.19 -2.15 -4.44
N ARG A 33 -11.29 -3.46 -4.34
CA ARG A 33 -11.51 -4.37 -5.47
C ARG A 33 -10.45 -4.23 -6.55
N GLY A 34 -9.19 -4.13 -6.11
CA GLY A 34 -8.05 -4.04 -7.00
C GLY A 34 -7.78 -2.65 -7.56
N ASN A 35 -8.38 -1.63 -6.98
CA ASN A 35 -8.18 -0.25 -7.44
C ASN A 35 -7.18 0.48 -6.54
N TYR A 36 -5.95 0.67 -7.04
CA TYR A 36 -4.90 1.33 -6.28
C TYR A 36 -5.22 2.79 -5.96
N LYS A 37 -6.00 3.47 -6.79
CA LYS A 37 -6.40 4.85 -6.52
C LYS A 37 -7.32 4.94 -5.31
N ILE A 38 -8.25 4.00 -5.18
CA ILE A 38 -9.12 3.92 -4.02
C ILE A 38 -8.31 3.50 -2.80
N LEU A 39 -7.36 2.58 -2.96
CA LEU A 39 -6.47 2.15 -1.88
C LEU A 39 -5.71 3.33 -1.30
N LEU A 40 -5.22 4.24 -2.15
CA LEU A 40 -4.55 5.45 -1.68
C LEU A 40 -5.45 6.25 -0.75
N ARG A 41 -6.73 6.40 -1.10
CA ARG A 41 -7.70 7.11 -0.27
C ARG A 41 -7.94 6.40 1.06
N LEU A 42 -8.01 5.07 1.03
CA LEU A 42 -8.18 4.29 2.26
C LEU A 42 -7.01 4.49 3.21
N PHE A 43 -5.81 4.71 2.66
CA PHE A 43 -4.61 4.95 3.45
C PHE A 43 -4.34 6.43 3.71
N ASN A 44 -5.32 7.29 3.45
CA ASN A 44 -5.23 8.75 3.63
C ASN A 44 -4.06 9.38 2.88
N MET A 45 -3.79 8.89 1.68
CA MET A 45 -2.76 9.45 0.83
C MET A 45 -3.36 10.36 -0.25
N ASP A 46 -2.59 11.35 -0.67
CA ASP A 46 -2.96 12.23 -1.78
C ASP A 46 -2.84 11.48 -3.10
N ALA A 47 -3.69 11.80 -4.08
CA ALA A 47 -3.62 11.20 -5.41
C ALA A 47 -2.26 11.42 -6.08
N ARG A 48 -1.55 12.50 -5.72
CA ARG A 48 -0.20 12.78 -6.23
C ARG A 48 0.83 11.76 -5.76
N ASP A 49 0.54 11.01 -4.71
CA ASP A 49 1.44 10.00 -4.17
C ASP A 49 1.35 8.66 -4.90
N TYR A 50 0.49 8.56 -5.92
CA TYR A 50 0.25 7.30 -6.63
C TYR A 50 1.54 6.66 -7.14
N LYS A 51 2.32 7.41 -7.92
CA LYS A 51 3.59 6.89 -8.46
C LYS A 51 4.60 6.59 -7.38
N ARG A 52 4.69 7.47 -6.38
CA ARG A 52 5.60 7.29 -5.26
C ARG A 52 5.27 6.02 -4.50
N PHE A 53 3.99 5.79 -4.24
CA PHE A 53 3.53 4.61 -3.52
C PHE A 53 3.82 3.33 -4.31
N LEU A 54 3.49 3.30 -5.60
CA LEU A 54 3.76 2.14 -6.44
C LEU A 54 5.26 1.85 -6.54
N ASN A 55 6.08 2.89 -6.67
CA ASN A 55 7.54 2.73 -6.70
C ASN A 55 8.05 2.15 -5.38
N PHE A 56 7.51 2.60 -4.26
CA PHE A 56 7.85 2.06 -2.95
C PHE A 56 7.51 0.57 -2.87
N LEU A 57 6.30 0.19 -3.25
CA LEU A 57 5.87 -1.20 -3.21
C LEU A 57 6.73 -2.09 -4.11
N ARG A 58 7.07 -1.58 -5.30
CA ARG A 58 7.88 -2.32 -6.25
C ARG A 58 9.31 -2.50 -5.74
N LYS A 59 9.88 -1.43 -5.19
CA LYS A 59 11.24 -1.45 -4.65
C LYS A 59 11.38 -2.43 -3.48
N HIS A 60 10.36 -2.55 -2.64
CA HIS A 60 10.38 -3.40 -1.46
C HIS A 60 9.65 -4.73 -1.65
N ASP A 61 9.31 -5.06 -2.90
CA ASP A 61 8.63 -6.31 -3.25
C ASP A 61 7.31 -6.50 -2.48
N CYS A 62 6.57 -5.43 -2.35
CA CYS A 62 5.26 -5.43 -1.67
C CYS A 62 4.10 -5.20 -2.64
N GLN A 63 4.37 -5.07 -3.94
CA GLN A 63 3.32 -4.87 -4.93
C GLN A 63 2.61 -6.18 -5.22
N LEU A 64 1.28 -6.17 -5.06
CA LEU A 64 0.45 -7.34 -5.33
C LEU A 64 -0.29 -7.17 -6.65
N PRO A 65 -0.59 -8.27 -7.38
CA PRO A 65 -1.30 -8.17 -8.67
C PRO A 65 -2.75 -7.74 -8.42
N PHE A 66 -3.09 -6.54 -8.88
CA PHE A 66 -4.41 -5.97 -8.63
C PHE A 66 -5.53 -6.70 -9.38
N LYS A 67 -5.21 -7.37 -10.49
CA LYS A 67 -6.20 -8.06 -11.30
C LYS A 67 -6.91 -9.18 -10.54
N GLU A 68 -6.23 -9.80 -9.59
CA GLU A 68 -6.80 -10.88 -8.77
C GLU A 68 -7.92 -10.38 -7.86
N TYR A 69 -7.97 -9.09 -7.59
CA TYR A 69 -8.94 -8.48 -6.68
C TYR A 69 -10.12 -7.84 -7.41
N ARG A 70 -10.03 -7.73 -8.71
CA ARG A 70 -11.14 -7.20 -9.53
C ARG A 70 -12.18 -8.27 -9.76
N LYS A 71 -13.43 -7.88 -9.56
CA LYS A 71 -14.57 -8.76 -9.82
C LYS A 71 -15.48 -8.17 -10.87
#